data_c936e06af0cd2faf29a811f99abeb809
#
_entry.id   c936e06af0cd2faf29a811f99abeb809
#
_cell.length_a   1.000
_cell.length_b   1.000
_cell.length_c   1.000
_cell.angle_alpha   90.00
_cell.angle_beta   90.00
_cell.angle_gamma   90.00
#
_symmetry.space_group_name_H-M   'P 1'
#
loop_
_entity.id
_entity.type
_entity.pdbx_description
1 polymer ?
#
loop_
_entity_poly.entity_id
_entity_poly.type
_entity_poly.pdbx_seq_one_letter_code
_entity_poly.pdbx_strand_id
1 'polypeptide(L)'
;MSEDGRAVEELTFREAMAELESIVALLESNTLELEESLQKYARGVNLLSSLQKRLGAAEQQIEVLMGELAAAPDDETVDSTLSKA
;
A
#
# COMPACT_ATOMS: atom_id res chain seq x y z
N MET A 1 -12.27 17.27 -5.66
CA MET A 1 -12.27 16.19 -6.47
C MET A 1 -11.34 15.13 -6.02
N SER A 2 -11.82 13.95 -5.98
CA SER A 2 -11.02 12.89 -5.42
C SER A 2 -9.82 12.59 -6.27
N GLU A 3 -9.93 12.85 -7.55
CA GLU A 3 -8.82 12.62 -8.40
C GLU A 3 -8.34 13.93 -8.89
N ASP A 4 -7.12 14.24 -8.68
CA ASP A 4 -6.60 15.51 -9.06
C ASP A 4 -5.78 15.45 -10.30
N GLY A 5 -5.76 14.38 -11.00
CA GLY A 5 -5.06 14.28 -12.26
C GLY A 5 -3.58 13.99 -12.15
N ARG A 6 -3.08 13.89 -10.96
CA ARG A 6 -1.68 13.55 -10.80
C ARG A 6 -1.46 12.06 -11.03
N ALA A 7 -0.28 11.72 -11.51
CA ALA A 7 0.07 10.33 -11.63
C ALA A 7 0.11 9.69 -10.25
N VAL A 8 -0.21 8.41 -10.22
CA VAL A 8 -0.25 7.71 -8.94
C VAL A 8 1.07 7.84 -8.22
N GLU A 9 2.18 7.78 -8.96
CA GLU A 9 3.49 7.84 -8.34
C GLU A 9 3.79 9.18 -7.69
N GLU A 10 3.05 10.21 -8.06
CA GLU A 10 3.28 11.52 -7.50
C GLU A 10 2.54 11.74 -6.19
N LEU A 11 1.65 10.85 -5.84
CA LEU A 11 0.87 10.99 -4.63
C LEU A 11 1.65 10.50 -3.44
N THR A 12 1.45 11.14 -2.30
CA THR A 12 1.99 10.59 -1.07
C THR A 12 1.19 9.34 -0.72
N PHE A 13 1.71 8.56 0.20
CA PHE A 13 1.01 7.37 0.63
C PHE A 13 -0.38 7.73 1.15
N ARG A 14 -0.46 8.76 1.97
CA ARG A 14 -1.73 9.19 2.52
C ARG A 14 -2.69 9.64 1.43
N GLU A 15 -2.18 10.39 0.46
CA GLU A 15 -3.02 10.84 -0.64
C GLU A 15 -3.53 9.68 -1.45
N ALA A 16 -2.67 8.71 -1.71
CA ALA A 16 -3.08 7.55 -2.49
C ALA A 16 -4.13 6.73 -1.73
N MET A 17 -3.94 6.59 -0.44
CA MET A 17 -4.92 5.87 0.37
C MET A 17 -6.27 6.57 0.36
N ALA A 18 -6.24 7.89 0.52
CA ALA A 18 -7.49 8.64 0.53
C ALA A 18 -8.21 8.52 -0.79
N GLU A 19 -7.47 8.59 -1.87
CA GLU A 19 -8.10 8.49 -3.18
C GLU A 19 -8.66 7.09 -3.39
N LEU A 20 -7.93 6.07 -2.99
CA LEU A 20 -8.41 4.71 -3.13
C LEU A 20 -9.70 4.50 -2.34
N GLU A 21 -9.74 4.99 -1.12
CA GLU A 21 -10.95 4.86 -0.32
C GLU A 21 -12.12 5.57 -0.95
N SER A 22 -11.85 6.71 -1.54
CA SER A 22 -12.90 7.45 -2.23
C SER A 22 -13.44 6.69 -3.43
N ILE A 23 -12.54 6.07 -4.17
CA ILE A 23 -12.93 5.28 -5.34
C ILE A 23 -13.77 4.08 -4.91
N VAL A 24 -13.35 3.40 -3.87
CA VAL A 24 -14.10 2.25 -3.39
C VAL A 24 -15.50 2.66 -2.98
N ALA A 25 -15.61 3.78 -2.29
CA ALA A 25 -16.93 4.26 -1.88
C ALA A 25 -17.80 4.56 -3.08
N LEU A 26 -17.23 5.18 -4.11
CA LEU A 26 -17.98 5.47 -5.30
C LEU A 26 -18.45 4.21 -6.01
N LEU A 27 -17.58 3.23 -6.10
CA LEU A 27 -17.96 1.98 -6.75
C LEU A 27 -19.04 1.24 -5.96
N GLU A 28 -18.93 1.31 -4.64
CA GLU A 28 -19.92 0.64 -3.82
C GLU A 28 -21.26 1.34 -3.82
N SER A 29 -21.26 2.63 -4.08
CA SER A 29 -22.52 3.36 -4.13
C SER A 29 -23.37 2.96 -5.32
N ASN A 30 -22.74 2.38 -6.33
CA ASN A 30 -23.46 1.90 -7.49
C ASN A 30 -24.19 3.02 -8.22
N THR A 31 -23.65 4.21 -8.18
CA THR A 31 -24.27 5.34 -8.84
C THR A 31 -23.58 5.77 -10.11
N LEU A 32 -22.47 5.13 -10.45
CA LEU A 32 -21.70 5.52 -11.62
C LEU A 32 -22.17 4.77 -12.85
N GLU A 33 -22.02 5.40 -13.99
CA GLU A 33 -22.23 4.72 -15.24
C GLU A 33 -21.11 3.71 -15.45
N LEU A 34 -21.38 2.76 -16.33
CA LEU A 34 -20.43 1.67 -16.53
C LEU A 34 -19.06 2.16 -16.92
N GLU A 35 -19.00 3.10 -17.84
CA GLU A 35 -17.70 3.61 -18.28
C GLU A 35 -16.95 4.27 -17.15
N GLU A 36 -17.65 5.06 -16.36
CA GLU A 36 -17.03 5.70 -15.23
C GLU A 36 -16.56 4.69 -14.20
N SER A 37 -17.35 3.66 -13.99
CA SER A 37 -16.97 2.62 -13.05
C SER A 37 -15.69 1.94 -13.51
N LEU A 38 -15.57 1.68 -14.79
CA LEU A 38 -14.37 1.03 -15.30
C LEU A 38 -13.15 1.92 -15.14
N GLN A 39 -13.30 3.21 -15.38
CA GLN A 39 -12.20 4.13 -15.21
C GLN A 39 -11.78 4.22 -13.75
N LYS A 40 -12.75 4.28 -12.85
CA LYS A 40 -12.44 4.34 -11.44
C LYS A 40 -11.78 3.05 -10.99
N TYR A 41 -12.27 1.93 -11.49
CA TYR A 41 -11.67 0.65 -11.15
C TYR A 41 -10.22 0.60 -11.59
N ALA A 42 -9.94 1.03 -12.81
CA ALA A 42 -8.57 1.01 -13.30
C ALA A 42 -7.67 1.90 -12.45
N ARG A 43 -8.16 3.09 -12.10
CA ARG A 43 -7.38 3.98 -11.24
C ARG A 43 -7.16 3.33 -9.88
N GLY A 44 -8.19 2.69 -9.34
CA GLY A 44 -8.07 2.02 -8.06
C GLY A 44 -7.05 0.91 -8.08
N VAL A 45 -7.00 0.16 -9.15
CA VAL A 45 -6.01 -0.91 -9.28
C VAL A 45 -4.60 -0.32 -9.29
N ASN A 46 -4.42 0.79 -10.01
CA ASN A 46 -3.11 1.43 -10.03
C ASN A 46 -2.72 1.95 -8.65
N LEU A 47 -3.66 2.53 -7.94
CA LEU A 47 -3.39 3.01 -6.60
C LEU A 47 -3.02 1.87 -5.68
N LEU A 48 -3.78 0.79 -5.75
CA LEU A 48 -3.52 -0.36 -4.91
C LEU A 48 -2.14 -0.94 -5.20
N SER A 49 -1.81 -1.06 -6.46
CA SER A 49 -0.51 -1.59 -6.84
C SER A 49 0.62 -0.72 -6.31
N SER A 50 0.47 0.60 -6.42
CA SER A 50 1.48 1.51 -5.93
C SER A 50 1.61 1.41 -4.42
N LEU A 51 0.48 1.33 -3.73
CA LEU A 51 0.50 1.22 -2.29
C LEU A 51 1.15 -0.07 -1.82
N GLN A 52 0.88 -1.15 -2.51
CA GLN A 52 1.49 -2.41 -2.17
C GLN A 52 3.00 -2.38 -2.35
N LYS A 53 3.46 -1.74 -3.41
CA LYS A 53 4.88 -1.61 -3.62
C LYS A 53 5.53 -0.79 -2.52
N ARG A 54 4.87 0.28 -2.11
CA ARG A 54 5.41 1.13 -1.07
C ARG A 54 5.45 0.40 0.27
N LEU A 55 4.41 -0.37 0.55
CA LEU A 55 4.40 -1.16 1.77
C LEU A 55 5.49 -2.19 1.77
N GLY A 56 5.69 -2.86 0.66
CA GLY A 56 6.75 -3.84 0.57
C GLY A 56 8.10 -3.23 0.82
N ALA A 57 8.35 -2.06 0.23
CA ALA A 57 9.62 -1.39 0.45
C ALA A 57 9.78 -0.97 1.91
N ALA A 58 8.70 -0.47 2.50
CA ALA A 58 8.76 -0.06 3.89
C ALA A 58 9.00 -1.25 4.80
N GLU A 59 8.34 -2.35 4.51
CA GLU A 59 8.55 -3.56 5.30
C GLU A 59 9.98 -4.06 5.19
N GLN A 60 10.53 -4.00 4.00
CA GLN A 60 11.90 -4.39 3.81
C GLN A 60 12.85 -3.51 4.62
N GLN A 61 12.61 -2.22 4.62
CA GLN A 61 13.44 -1.32 5.39
C GLN A 61 13.34 -1.60 6.88
N ILE A 62 12.15 -1.88 7.34
CA ILE A 62 11.96 -2.20 8.72
C ILE A 62 12.69 -3.48 9.09
N GLU A 63 12.62 -4.47 8.22
CA GLU A 63 13.31 -5.71 8.46
C GLU A 63 14.81 -5.53 8.54
N VAL A 64 15.36 -4.69 7.68
CA VAL A 64 16.78 -4.43 7.70
C VAL A 64 17.16 -3.74 9.01
N LEU A 65 16.38 -2.75 9.40
CA LEU A 65 16.67 -2.04 10.65
C LEU A 65 16.55 -2.96 11.85
N MET A 66 15.53 -3.78 11.86
CA MET A 66 15.36 -4.71 12.96
C MET A 66 16.50 -5.71 12.99
N GLY A 67 16.93 -6.12 11.84
CA GLY A 67 18.06 -7.02 11.76
C GLY A 67 19.32 -6.40 12.33
N GLU A 68 19.53 -5.13 12.02
CA GLU A 68 20.69 -4.45 12.54
C GLU A 68 20.62 -4.30 14.05
N LEU A 69 19.45 -3.99 14.55
CA LEU A 69 19.28 -3.88 15.98
C LEU A 69 19.46 -5.21 16.66
N ALA A 70 18.97 -6.24 16.02
CA ALA A 70 19.03 -7.56 16.58
C ALA A 70 20.35 -8.24 16.31
N ALA A 71 21.18 -7.64 15.54
CA ALA A 71 22.46 -8.22 15.25
C ALA A 71 23.26 -8.32 16.49
N ALA A 72 22.68 -8.00 17.52
CA ALA A 72 23.26 -8.29 18.73
C ALA A 72 23.42 -9.75 18.85
N PRO A 73 24.06 -10.15 19.79
CA PRO A 73 24.50 -11.49 19.95
C PRO A 73 23.44 -12.54 19.92
N ASP A 74 22.25 -12.19 20.16
CA ASP A 74 21.26 -13.20 20.21
C ASP A 74 20.43 -13.30 19.04
N ASP A 75 20.88 -12.81 17.96
CA ASP A 75 20.01 -12.77 16.81
C ASP A 75 19.59 -14.15 16.39
N GLU A 76 20.40 -15.13 16.57
CA GLU A 76 19.95 -16.43 16.15
C GLU A 76 18.84 -16.93 17.04
N THR A 77 18.85 -16.52 18.25
CA THR A 77 17.76 -16.88 19.11
C THR A 77 16.47 -16.26 18.65
N VAL A 78 16.54 -15.03 18.29
CA VAL A 78 15.38 -14.36 17.79
C VAL A 78 14.85 -15.06 16.57
N ASP A 79 15.73 -15.38 15.68
CA ASP A 79 15.31 -16.04 14.48
C ASP A 79 14.68 -17.34 14.77
N SER A 80 15.26 -18.10 15.63
CA SER A 80 14.71 -19.38 15.89
C SER A 80 13.38 -19.26 16.49
N THR A 81 13.18 -18.33 17.34
CA THR A 81 11.91 -18.16 17.94
C THR A 81 10.85 -17.87 16.93
N LEU A 82 11.16 -16.98 16.04
CA LEU A 82 10.19 -16.61 15.05
C LEU A 82 9.95 -17.72 14.09
N SER A 83 10.96 -18.36 13.67
CA SER A 83 10.75 -19.32 12.64
C SER A 83 10.24 -20.60 13.14
N LYS A 84 10.54 -20.97 14.36
CA LYS A 84 10.05 -22.18 14.81
C LYS A 84 8.78 -22.10 15.41
N ALA A 85 8.38 -20.97 15.76
CA ALA A 85 7.13 -20.83 16.44
C ALA A 85 6.02 -21.52 15.77
#